data_16044faa2db819ce5f754936c8bb096b
#
_entry.id   16044faa2db819ce5f754936c8bb096b
#
_cell.length_a   1.000
_cell.length_b   1.000
_cell.length_c   1.000
_cell.angle_alpha   90.00
_cell.angle_beta   90.00
_cell.angle_gamma   90.00
#
_symmetry.space_group_name_H-M   'P 1'
#
loop_
_entity.id
_entity.type
_entity.pdbx_description
1 polymer ?
#
loop_
_entity_poly.entity_id
_entity_poly.type
_entity_poly.pdbx_seq_one_letter_code
_entity_poly.pdbx_strand_id
1 'polypeptide(L)'
;MKEHRNISIADQIFDQLERDILSGKYKRGEILSELRLSKELDVSRTPIREALLRLEQENVLRETGRGMEVIGISAEDMLDLYDIRLHLEGPSARRAAENITDEQLAQLLELTELQRYYINKQGNSRSENIKNLDSQFHELLYRCSGSNAYTDVLMRIHKKMTKYRKASVSEHRRAQQSNDEHMAIYQALASHDPDAAEKAVLIHVGNAMKRMEHMEQPEGAES
;
A
#
# COMPACT_ATOMS: atom_id res chain seq x y z
N MET A 1 21.24 0.40 -22.72
CA MET A 1 21.25 -1.05 -22.48
C MET A 1 20.28 -1.33 -21.34
N LYS A 2 19.14 -2.03 -21.59
CA LYS A 2 18.22 -2.45 -20.53
C LYS A 2 18.88 -3.66 -19.83
N GLU A 3 19.31 -3.47 -18.58
CA GLU A 3 19.69 -4.60 -17.73
C GLU A 3 18.45 -5.47 -17.51
N HIS A 4 18.44 -6.65 -18.14
CA HIS A 4 17.55 -7.72 -17.73
C HIS A 4 18.04 -8.19 -16.35
N ARG A 5 17.47 -7.68 -15.27
CA ARG A 5 17.58 -8.34 -13.96
C ARG A 5 16.97 -9.74 -14.13
N ASN A 6 17.81 -10.75 -14.16
CA ASN A 6 17.36 -12.13 -14.01
C ASN A 6 16.70 -12.24 -12.62
N ILE A 7 15.38 -12.24 -12.60
CA ILE A 7 14.59 -12.46 -11.38
C ILE A 7 14.92 -13.86 -10.91
N SER A 8 15.46 -14.00 -9.70
CA SER A 8 15.81 -15.32 -9.15
C SER A 8 14.55 -16.18 -8.95
N ILE A 9 14.70 -17.50 -8.92
CA ILE A 9 13.58 -18.40 -8.59
C ILE A 9 13.04 -18.08 -7.18
N ALA A 10 13.90 -17.73 -6.24
CA ALA A 10 13.49 -17.34 -4.90
C ALA A 10 12.64 -16.05 -4.90
N ASP A 11 12.96 -15.06 -5.76
CA ASP A 11 12.14 -13.85 -5.91
C ASP A 11 10.75 -14.16 -6.48
N GLN A 12 10.70 -15.03 -7.49
CA GLN A 12 9.43 -15.45 -8.10
C GLN A 12 8.53 -16.18 -7.09
N ILE A 13 9.13 -17.06 -6.28
CA ILE A 13 8.42 -17.80 -5.22
C ILE A 13 7.96 -16.83 -4.12
N PHE A 14 8.82 -15.90 -3.71
CA PHE A 14 8.45 -14.86 -2.74
C PHE A 14 7.22 -14.09 -3.21
N ASP A 15 7.25 -13.54 -4.43
CA ASP A 15 6.15 -12.77 -5.00
C ASP A 15 4.88 -13.62 -5.14
N GLN A 16 5.01 -14.90 -5.48
CA GLN A 16 3.87 -15.80 -5.60
C GLN A 16 3.25 -16.11 -4.24
N LEU A 17 4.06 -16.54 -3.26
CA LEU A 17 3.58 -16.86 -1.91
C LEU A 17 2.96 -15.62 -1.25
N GLU A 18 3.57 -14.45 -1.40
CA GLU A 18 3.00 -13.22 -0.91
C GLU A 18 1.61 -12.96 -1.51
N ARG A 19 1.45 -13.05 -2.84
CA ARG A 19 0.13 -12.91 -3.49
C ARG A 19 -0.87 -13.97 -3.00
N ASP A 20 -0.44 -15.21 -2.85
CA ASP A 20 -1.29 -16.33 -2.43
C ASP A 20 -1.79 -16.14 -0.98
N ILE A 21 -0.93 -15.62 -0.09
CA ILE A 21 -1.32 -15.25 1.28
C ILE A 21 -2.29 -14.07 1.27
N LEU A 22 -1.98 -13.03 0.49
CA LEU A 22 -2.82 -11.83 0.39
C LEU A 22 -4.21 -12.11 -0.19
N SER A 23 -4.30 -13.04 -1.15
CA SER A 23 -5.57 -13.46 -1.74
C SER A 23 -6.40 -14.36 -0.82
N GLY A 24 -5.80 -14.85 0.27
CA GLY A 24 -6.44 -15.79 1.21
C GLY A 24 -6.41 -17.24 0.75
N LYS A 25 -5.61 -17.58 -0.25
CA LYS A 25 -5.33 -18.99 -0.64
C LYS A 25 -4.72 -19.74 0.54
N TYR A 26 -3.75 -19.12 1.22
CA TYR A 26 -3.25 -19.58 2.51
C TYR A 26 -3.88 -18.74 3.62
N LYS A 27 -4.59 -19.42 4.54
CA LYS A 27 -5.36 -18.75 5.59
C LYS A 27 -4.48 -18.37 6.77
N ARG A 28 -4.86 -17.32 7.50
CA ARG A 28 -4.22 -16.95 8.77
C ARG A 28 -4.26 -18.18 9.73
N GLY A 29 -3.13 -18.46 10.40
CA GLY A 29 -2.92 -19.64 11.23
C GLY A 29 -2.54 -20.92 10.47
N GLU A 30 -2.57 -20.91 9.14
CA GLU A 30 -2.14 -22.06 8.34
C GLU A 30 -0.62 -22.22 8.41
N ILE A 31 -0.17 -23.48 8.55
CA ILE A 31 1.26 -23.81 8.59
C ILE A 31 1.73 -24.19 7.20
N LEU A 32 2.71 -23.46 6.70
CA LEU A 32 3.41 -23.71 5.45
C LEU A 32 4.73 -24.42 5.75
N SER A 33 4.95 -25.60 5.13
CA SER A 33 6.22 -26.33 5.24
C SER A 33 6.97 -26.31 3.92
N GLU A 34 8.32 -26.26 3.99
CA GLU A 34 9.17 -26.32 2.80
C GLU A 34 8.85 -27.54 1.93
N LEU A 35 8.59 -28.70 2.54
CA LEU A 35 8.30 -29.93 1.83
C LEU A 35 6.98 -29.86 1.05
N ARG A 36 5.93 -29.29 1.66
CA ARG A 36 4.64 -29.10 1.01
C ARG A 36 4.77 -28.15 -0.18
N LEU A 37 5.39 -26.99 0.03
CA LEU A 37 5.54 -25.97 -1.00
C LEU A 37 6.45 -26.43 -2.14
N SER A 38 7.51 -27.20 -1.84
CA SER A 38 8.38 -27.80 -2.84
C SER A 38 7.62 -28.73 -3.80
N LYS A 39 6.67 -29.51 -3.27
CA LYS A 39 5.80 -30.37 -4.09
C LYS A 39 4.74 -29.58 -4.85
N GLU A 40 4.15 -28.56 -4.21
CA GLU A 40 3.08 -27.75 -4.78
C GLU A 40 3.58 -26.88 -5.95
N LEU A 41 4.79 -26.32 -5.83
CA LEU A 41 5.38 -25.41 -6.81
C LEU A 41 6.37 -26.08 -7.77
N ASP A 42 6.63 -27.37 -7.59
CA ASP A 42 7.60 -28.18 -8.38
C ASP A 42 9.00 -27.55 -8.44
N VAL A 43 9.50 -27.09 -7.29
CA VAL A 43 10.83 -26.48 -7.14
C VAL A 43 11.59 -27.09 -5.98
N SER A 44 12.93 -26.98 -5.98
CA SER A 44 13.76 -27.45 -4.88
C SER A 44 13.48 -26.67 -3.58
N ARG A 45 13.85 -27.24 -2.43
CA ARG A 45 13.58 -26.64 -1.11
C ARG A 45 14.39 -25.38 -0.83
N THR A 46 15.56 -25.21 -1.44
CA THR A 46 16.44 -24.05 -1.20
C THR A 46 15.78 -22.70 -1.52
N PRO A 47 15.27 -22.44 -2.74
CA PRO A 47 14.62 -21.18 -3.04
C PRO A 47 13.31 -20.99 -2.26
N ILE A 48 12.63 -22.07 -1.85
CA ILE A 48 11.45 -21.98 -0.99
C ILE A 48 11.83 -21.47 0.40
N ARG A 49 12.86 -22.04 1.01
CA ARG A 49 13.36 -21.61 2.31
C ARG A 49 13.77 -20.14 2.29
N GLU A 50 14.47 -19.71 1.25
CA GLU A 50 14.86 -18.31 1.08
C GLU A 50 13.63 -17.38 1.00
N ALA A 51 12.63 -17.74 0.20
CA ALA A 51 11.39 -16.99 0.09
C ALA A 51 10.61 -16.93 1.43
N LEU A 52 10.53 -18.07 2.15
CA LEU A 52 9.85 -18.13 3.45
C LEU A 52 10.54 -17.27 4.52
N LEU A 53 11.88 -17.28 4.59
CA LEU A 53 12.65 -16.43 5.51
C LEU A 53 12.43 -14.94 5.20
N ARG A 54 12.34 -14.57 3.94
CA ARG A 54 12.04 -13.17 3.56
C ARG A 54 10.62 -12.77 3.94
N LEU A 55 9.63 -13.66 3.77
CA LEU A 55 8.26 -13.41 4.22
C LEU A 55 8.16 -13.31 5.75
N GLU A 56 9.00 -14.03 6.49
CA GLU A 56 9.12 -13.88 7.93
C GLU A 56 9.71 -12.52 8.31
N GLN A 57 10.79 -12.09 7.66
CA GLN A 57 11.39 -10.75 7.86
C GLN A 57 10.40 -9.62 7.58
N GLU A 58 9.45 -9.83 6.66
CA GLU A 58 8.37 -8.88 6.38
C GLU A 58 7.16 -9.05 7.32
N ASN A 59 7.25 -9.92 8.34
CA ASN A 59 6.18 -10.22 9.29
C ASN A 59 4.87 -10.71 8.62
N VAL A 60 4.99 -11.40 7.50
CA VAL A 60 3.88 -12.06 6.82
C VAL A 60 3.71 -13.49 7.33
N LEU A 61 4.83 -14.11 7.68
CA LEU A 61 4.94 -15.43 8.29
C LEU A 61 5.63 -15.32 9.65
N ARG A 62 5.46 -16.35 10.47
CA ARG A 62 6.16 -16.54 11.74
C ARG A 62 6.67 -17.98 11.83
N GLU A 63 7.95 -18.14 12.17
CA GLU A 63 8.49 -19.47 12.42
C GLU A 63 7.87 -20.10 13.67
N THR A 64 7.52 -21.37 13.54
CA THR A 64 7.00 -22.21 14.63
C THR A 64 7.72 -23.56 14.62
N GLY A 65 7.66 -24.32 15.69
CA GLY A 65 8.26 -25.67 15.71
C GLY A 65 7.67 -26.67 14.68
N ARG A 66 6.64 -26.27 13.91
CA ARG A 66 5.96 -27.09 12.90
C ARG A 66 6.10 -26.55 11.48
N GLY A 67 6.72 -25.39 11.30
CA GLY A 67 6.89 -24.69 10.02
C GLY A 67 6.54 -23.23 10.12
N MET A 68 6.32 -22.56 8.98
CA MET A 68 5.99 -21.14 8.89
C MET A 68 4.48 -20.94 8.99
N GLU A 69 4.03 -20.27 10.03
CA GLU A 69 2.62 -19.91 10.24
C GLU A 69 2.28 -18.62 9.49
N VAL A 70 1.17 -18.63 8.76
CA VAL A 70 0.64 -17.44 8.09
C VAL A 70 0.04 -16.50 9.15
N ILE A 71 0.67 -15.35 9.37
CA ILE A 71 0.14 -14.31 10.25
C ILE A 71 -0.62 -13.24 9.46
N GLY A 72 -0.22 -12.92 8.25
CA GLY A 72 -0.87 -11.89 7.45
C GLY A 72 -0.92 -10.53 8.15
N ILE A 73 -1.86 -9.69 7.76
CA ILE A 73 -2.22 -8.46 8.49
C ILE A 73 -3.67 -8.59 8.95
N SER A 74 -3.92 -8.36 10.23
CA SER A 74 -5.28 -8.30 10.77
C SER A 74 -5.92 -6.95 10.45
N ALA A 75 -7.22 -6.87 10.66
CA ALA A 75 -7.96 -5.62 10.63
C ALA A 75 -7.45 -4.61 11.65
N GLU A 76 -7.20 -5.09 12.86
CA GLU A 76 -6.60 -4.30 13.93
C GLU A 76 -5.24 -3.74 13.53
N ASP A 77 -4.33 -4.58 12.99
CA ASP A 77 -3.04 -4.12 12.45
C ASP A 77 -3.23 -3.05 11.37
N MET A 78 -4.28 -3.16 10.54
CA MET A 78 -4.56 -2.15 9.50
C MET A 78 -5.02 -0.82 10.12
N LEU A 79 -5.83 -0.84 11.16
CA LEU A 79 -6.26 0.36 11.89
C LEU A 79 -5.07 1.02 12.58
N ASP A 80 -4.20 0.24 13.23
CA ASP A 80 -2.95 0.73 13.83
C ASP A 80 -2.05 1.40 12.78
N LEU A 81 -1.94 0.82 11.57
CA LEU A 81 -1.18 1.45 10.49
C LEU A 81 -1.80 2.78 10.02
N TYR A 82 -3.13 2.91 10.01
CA TYR A 82 -3.79 4.19 9.75
C TYR A 82 -3.51 5.22 10.84
N ASP A 83 -3.54 4.80 12.11
CA ASP A 83 -3.23 5.69 13.25
C ASP A 83 -1.78 6.20 13.17
N ILE A 84 -0.83 5.31 12.89
CA ILE A 84 0.57 5.70 12.66
C ILE A 84 0.68 6.69 11.48
N ARG A 85 -0.04 6.48 10.39
CA ARG A 85 -0.08 7.41 9.25
C ARG A 85 -0.59 8.80 9.65
N LEU A 86 -1.66 8.87 10.44
CA LEU A 86 -2.20 10.14 10.95
C LEU A 86 -1.14 10.93 11.73
N HIS A 87 -0.33 10.24 12.52
CA HIS A 87 0.73 10.87 13.32
C HIS A 87 1.96 11.29 12.51
N LEU A 88 2.25 10.62 11.39
CA LEU A 88 3.47 10.87 10.61
C LEU A 88 3.24 11.66 9.33
N GLU A 89 2.10 11.46 8.65
CA GLU A 89 1.85 12.11 7.36
C GLU A 89 1.53 13.60 7.49
N GLY A 90 0.87 14.03 8.56
CA GLY A 90 0.62 15.44 8.82
C GLY A 90 1.91 16.26 8.90
N PRO A 91 2.83 15.96 9.84
CA PRO A 91 4.13 16.63 9.91
C PRO A 91 4.98 16.49 8.64
N SER A 92 4.89 15.35 7.92
CA SER A 92 5.55 15.17 6.64
C SER A 92 5.02 16.12 5.56
N ALA A 93 3.68 16.31 5.50
CA ALA A 93 3.04 17.20 4.55
C ALA A 93 3.36 18.68 4.83
N ARG A 94 3.45 19.09 6.10
CA ARG A 94 3.95 20.43 6.49
C ARG A 94 5.30 20.69 5.87
N ARG A 95 6.25 19.78 6.08
CA ARG A 95 7.61 19.90 5.51
C ARG A 95 7.57 19.86 3.98
N ALA A 96 6.68 19.07 3.39
CA ALA A 96 6.52 19.05 1.94
C ALA A 96 6.11 20.43 1.40
N ALA A 97 5.17 21.12 2.04
CA ALA A 97 4.76 22.46 1.64
C ALA A 97 5.90 23.50 1.72
N GLU A 98 6.83 23.31 2.66
CA GLU A 98 8.00 24.18 2.82
C GLU A 98 9.11 23.90 1.79
N ASN A 99 9.22 22.65 1.31
CA ASN A 99 10.39 22.18 0.54
C ASN A 99 10.07 21.83 -0.92
N ILE A 100 8.80 21.74 -1.30
CA ILE A 100 8.38 21.28 -2.63
C ILE A 100 8.87 22.23 -3.73
N THR A 101 9.37 21.65 -4.81
CA THR A 101 9.82 22.37 -6.01
C THR A 101 8.70 22.47 -7.06
N ASP A 102 8.82 23.44 -7.98
CA ASP A 102 7.88 23.59 -9.09
C ASP A 102 7.80 22.34 -9.96
N GLU A 103 8.91 21.63 -10.15
CA GLU A 103 8.95 20.36 -10.87
C GLU A 103 8.14 19.27 -10.16
N GLN A 104 8.29 19.15 -8.85
CA GLN A 104 7.53 18.19 -8.04
C GLN A 104 6.04 18.54 -8.02
N LEU A 105 5.69 19.83 -7.96
CA LEU A 105 4.30 20.29 -8.09
C LEU A 105 3.71 19.89 -9.43
N ALA A 106 4.42 20.10 -10.52
CA ALA A 106 3.96 19.69 -11.84
C ALA A 106 3.73 18.18 -11.95
N GLN A 107 4.63 17.37 -11.37
CA GLN A 107 4.49 15.91 -11.32
C GLN A 107 3.29 15.47 -10.47
N LEU A 108 3.04 16.08 -9.30
CA LEU A 108 1.87 15.76 -8.47
C LEU A 108 0.56 16.09 -9.20
N LEU A 109 0.52 17.22 -9.92
CA LEU A 109 -0.64 17.59 -10.72
C LEU A 109 -0.89 16.56 -11.83
N GLU A 110 0.14 16.21 -12.59
CA GLU A 110 0.05 15.22 -13.67
C GLU A 110 -0.49 13.86 -13.15
N LEU A 111 0.04 13.37 -12.03
CA LEU A 111 -0.42 12.13 -11.41
C LEU A 111 -1.90 12.21 -11.03
N THR A 112 -2.35 13.33 -10.46
CA THR A 112 -3.73 13.53 -10.02
C THR A 112 -4.68 13.63 -11.21
N GLU A 113 -4.30 14.35 -12.27
CA GLU A 113 -5.10 14.49 -13.50
C GLU A 113 -5.17 13.15 -14.27
N LEU A 114 -4.06 12.44 -14.37
CA LEU A 114 -4.03 11.13 -15.01
C LEU A 114 -4.87 10.10 -14.23
N GLN A 115 -4.84 10.13 -12.90
CA GLN A 115 -5.70 9.30 -12.07
C GLN A 115 -7.18 9.62 -12.33
N ARG A 116 -7.55 10.89 -12.40
CA ARG A 116 -8.92 11.36 -12.76
C ARG A 116 -9.34 10.86 -14.13
N TYR A 117 -8.46 10.92 -15.12
CA TYR A 117 -8.72 10.38 -16.45
C TYR A 117 -9.06 8.89 -16.40
N TYR A 118 -8.26 8.07 -15.68
CA TYR A 118 -8.55 6.63 -15.56
C TYR A 118 -9.79 6.33 -14.73
N ILE A 119 -10.15 7.16 -13.75
CA ILE A 119 -11.39 7.04 -12.98
C ILE A 119 -12.60 7.18 -13.92
N ASN A 120 -12.56 8.10 -14.86
CA ASN A 120 -13.65 8.38 -15.80
C ASN A 120 -13.67 7.46 -17.03
N LYS A 121 -12.58 6.74 -17.30
CA LYS A 121 -12.46 5.81 -18.43
C LYS A 121 -13.10 4.48 -18.11
N GLN A 122 -13.76 3.85 -19.09
CA GLN A 122 -14.24 2.45 -19.00
C GLN A 122 -13.16 1.48 -19.52
N GLY A 123 -13.06 0.28 -18.92
CA GLY A 123 -12.16 -0.79 -19.39
C GLY A 123 -11.45 -1.58 -18.28
N ASN A 124 -10.91 -2.75 -18.65
CA ASN A 124 -10.38 -3.74 -17.70
C ASN A 124 -9.07 -3.32 -16.97
N SER A 125 -8.24 -2.49 -17.59
CA SER A 125 -6.96 -2.04 -17.00
C SER A 125 -7.10 -0.84 -16.06
N ARG A 126 -8.31 -0.37 -15.82
CA ARG A 126 -8.61 0.84 -15.06
C ARG A 126 -8.17 0.74 -13.60
N SER A 127 -8.54 -0.34 -12.93
CA SER A 127 -8.30 -0.51 -11.48
C SER A 127 -6.80 -0.54 -11.14
N GLU A 128 -6.00 -1.19 -11.98
CA GLU A 128 -4.55 -1.29 -11.79
C GLU A 128 -3.86 0.07 -12.00
N ASN A 129 -4.24 0.79 -13.07
CA ASN A 129 -3.69 2.13 -13.31
C ASN A 129 -4.04 3.11 -12.18
N ILE A 130 -5.29 3.09 -11.68
CA ILE A 130 -5.70 3.96 -10.56
C ILE A 130 -4.86 3.68 -9.32
N LYS A 131 -4.66 2.40 -8.95
CA LYS A 131 -3.86 1.99 -7.80
C LYS A 131 -2.38 2.38 -7.94
N ASN A 132 -1.84 2.23 -9.14
CA ASN A 132 -0.45 2.57 -9.42
C ASN A 132 -0.22 4.07 -9.31
N LEU A 133 -1.13 4.89 -9.86
CA LEU A 133 -1.06 6.35 -9.77
C LEU A 133 -1.26 6.85 -8.33
N ASP A 134 -2.16 6.23 -7.57
CA ASP A 134 -2.32 6.47 -6.13
C ASP A 134 -1.00 6.25 -5.37
N SER A 135 -0.34 5.13 -5.63
CA SER A 135 0.93 4.82 -5.00
C SER A 135 2.04 5.79 -5.39
N GLN A 136 2.12 6.19 -6.67
CA GLN A 136 3.09 7.17 -7.14
C GLN A 136 2.86 8.56 -6.54
N PHE A 137 1.59 8.99 -6.39
CA PHE A 137 1.25 10.24 -5.73
C PHE A 137 1.77 10.28 -4.29
N HIS A 138 1.47 9.24 -3.50
CA HIS A 138 1.93 9.16 -2.11
C HIS A 138 3.46 9.08 -2.00
N GLU A 139 4.11 8.30 -2.87
CA GLU A 139 5.57 8.22 -2.91
C GLU A 139 6.21 9.60 -3.14
N LEU A 140 5.70 10.34 -4.12
CA LEU A 140 6.20 11.68 -4.42
C LEU A 140 5.92 12.65 -3.27
N LEU A 141 4.72 12.63 -2.69
CA LEU A 141 4.35 13.45 -1.54
C LEU A 141 5.32 13.27 -0.37
N TYR A 142 5.66 12.01 -0.03
CA TYR A 142 6.61 11.74 1.06
C TYR A 142 8.02 12.25 0.74
N ARG A 143 8.48 12.12 -0.49
CA ARG A 143 9.77 12.66 -0.96
C ARG A 143 9.83 14.19 -0.89
N CYS A 144 8.72 14.87 -1.16
CA CYS A 144 8.63 16.34 -1.05
C CYS A 144 8.90 16.87 0.35
N SER A 145 8.77 16.05 1.41
CA SER A 145 9.13 16.43 2.77
C SER A 145 10.62 16.78 2.94
N GLY A 146 11.48 16.37 1.99
CA GLY A 146 12.93 16.54 2.08
C GLY A 146 13.59 15.71 3.19
N SER A 147 12.86 14.76 3.78
CA SER A 147 13.36 13.92 4.88
C SER A 147 13.38 12.44 4.48
N ASN A 148 14.58 11.86 4.44
CA ASN A 148 14.74 10.43 4.20
C ASN A 148 14.02 9.59 5.27
N ALA A 149 14.04 10.03 6.54
CA ALA A 149 13.39 9.31 7.64
C ALA A 149 11.88 9.21 7.44
N TYR A 150 11.19 10.32 7.11
CA TYR A 150 9.74 10.26 6.76
C TYR A 150 9.49 9.42 5.53
N THR A 151 10.28 9.62 4.48
CA THR A 151 10.12 8.89 3.22
C THR A 151 10.23 7.38 3.43
N ASP A 152 11.28 6.92 4.11
CA ASP A 152 11.54 5.49 4.31
C ASP A 152 10.45 4.81 5.15
N VAL A 153 10.02 5.45 6.23
CA VAL A 153 9.00 4.88 7.13
C VAL A 153 7.63 4.86 6.43
N LEU A 154 7.21 6.00 5.86
CA LEU A 154 5.90 6.14 5.22
C LEU A 154 5.77 5.28 3.98
N MET A 155 6.84 5.15 3.18
CA MET A 155 6.86 4.26 2.02
C MET A 155 6.66 2.78 2.42
N ARG A 156 7.32 2.33 3.49
CA ARG A 156 7.14 0.96 3.99
C ARG A 156 5.71 0.71 4.45
N ILE A 157 5.12 1.64 5.21
CA ILE A 157 3.73 1.55 5.69
C ILE A 157 2.78 1.54 4.49
N HIS A 158 2.91 2.51 3.58
CA HIS A 158 2.05 2.62 2.41
C HIS A 158 2.10 1.36 1.54
N LYS A 159 3.29 0.87 1.24
CA LYS A 159 3.52 -0.35 0.46
C LYS A 159 2.89 -1.57 1.14
N LYS A 160 3.07 -1.71 2.47
CA LYS A 160 2.45 -2.76 3.26
C LYS A 160 0.93 -2.69 3.16
N MET A 161 0.32 -1.54 3.40
CA MET A 161 -1.13 -1.35 3.33
C MET A 161 -1.69 -1.59 1.93
N THR A 162 -1.01 -1.12 0.88
CA THR A 162 -1.45 -1.31 -0.52
C THR A 162 -1.49 -2.78 -0.90
N LYS A 163 -0.51 -3.57 -0.47
CA LYS A 163 -0.48 -5.02 -0.67
C LYS A 163 -1.67 -5.72 -0.01
N TYR A 164 -2.06 -5.29 1.20
CA TYR A 164 -3.11 -5.95 2.00
C TYR A 164 -4.52 -5.40 1.77
N ARG A 165 -4.68 -4.30 1.07
CA ARG A 165 -6.00 -3.87 0.59
C ARG A 165 -6.53 -4.89 -0.40
N LYS A 166 -7.51 -5.71 0.03
CA LYS A 166 -8.21 -6.64 -0.87
C LYS A 166 -8.65 -5.90 -2.13
N ALA A 167 -8.48 -6.54 -3.27
CA ALA A 167 -8.90 -6.03 -4.58
C ALA A 167 -10.41 -5.72 -4.69
N SER A 168 -11.17 -5.96 -3.63
CA SER A 168 -12.63 -6.07 -3.63
C SER A 168 -13.39 -4.76 -3.67
N VAL A 169 -12.77 -3.58 -3.60
CA VAL A 169 -13.55 -2.35 -3.62
C VAL A 169 -12.90 -1.29 -4.49
N SER A 170 -13.01 -1.48 -5.79
CA SER A 170 -12.87 -0.40 -6.76
C SER A 170 -14.24 0.26 -6.99
N GLU A 171 -14.89 0.73 -5.95
CA GLU A 171 -16.04 1.59 -6.13
C GLU A 171 -15.59 2.88 -6.80
N HIS A 172 -16.18 3.15 -7.97
CA HIS A 172 -15.90 4.34 -8.76
C HIS A 172 -15.99 5.62 -7.90
N ARG A 173 -17.02 5.71 -7.08
CA ARG A 173 -17.25 6.82 -6.14
C ARG A 173 -16.08 7.02 -5.17
N ARG A 174 -15.48 5.95 -4.67
CA ARG A 174 -14.35 6.02 -3.76
C ARG A 174 -13.08 6.54 -4.43
N ALA A 175 -12.79 6.01 -5.63
CA ALA A 175 -11.62 6.48 -6.41
C ALA A 175 -11.74 7.96 -6.71
N GLN A 176 -12.96 8.44 -7.02
CA GLN A 176 -13.24 9.84 -7.27
C GLN A 176 -13.02 10.71 -6.02
N GLN A 177 -13.56 10.30 -4.86
CA GLN A 177 -13.34 11.00 -3.59
C GLN A 177 -11.85 11.06 -3.22
N SER A 178 -11.12 9.95 -3.35
CA SER A 178 -9.67 9.93 -3.09
C SER A 178 -8.91 10.89 -4.02
N ASN A 179 -9.28 10.95 -5.30
CA ASN A 179 -8.66 11.86 -6.25
C ASN A 179 -8.97 13.34 -5.94
N ASP A 180 -10.18 13.64 -5.48
CA ASP A 180 -10.55 15.01 -5.05
C ASP A 180 -9.77 15.41 -3.79
N GLU A 181 -9.53 14.45 -2.87
CA GLU A 181 -8.68 14.65 -1.69
C GLU A 181 -7.20 14.88 -2.10
N HIS A 182 -6.68 14.13 -3.08
CA HIS A 182 -5.34 14.36 -3.64
C HIS A 182 -5.21 15.75 -4.28
N MET A 183 -6.23 16.20 -4.99
CA MET A 183 -6.25 17.56 -5.55
C MET A 183 -6.23 18.63 -4.46
N ALA A 184 -6.93 18.42 -3.34
CA ALA A 184 -6.88 19.34 -2.20
C ALA A 184 -5.49 19.39 -1.55
N ILE A 185 -4.81 18.23 -1.42
CA ILE A 185 -3.42 18.18 -0.95
C ILE A 185 -2.50 18.96 -1.92
N TYR A 186 -2.62 18.71 -3.22
CA TYR A 186 -1.86 19.42 -4.23
C TYR A 186 -2.05 20.94 -4.13
N GLN A 187 -3.28 21.43 -4.00
CA GLN A 187 -3.58 22.87 -3.89
C GLN A 187 -2.93 23.50 -2.67
N ALA A 188 -2.94 22.82 -1.52
CA ALA A 188 -2.27 23.28 -0.31
C ALA A 188 -0.74 23.36 -0.49
N LEU A 189 -0.15 22.35 -1.12
CA LEU A 189 1.28 22.35 -1.44
C LEU A 189 1.66 23.44 -2.44
N ALA A 190 0.84 23.67 -3.47
CA ALA A 190 1.05 24.72 -4.48
C ALA A 190 0.93 26.14 -3.89
N SER A 191 0.20 26.28 -2.79
CA SER A 191 0.12 27.53 -2.02
C SER A 191 1.25 27.69 -1.01
N HIS A 192 2.14 26.70 -0.89
CA HIS A 192 3.18 26.64 0.15
C HIS A 192 2.59 26.91 1.56
N ASP A 193 1.40 26.36 1.85
CA ASP A 193 0.73 26.50 3.14
C ASP A 193 0.87 25.21 3.96
N PRO A 194 1.75 25.19 4.99
CA PRO A 194 2.01 23.99 5.80
C PRO A 194 0.78 23.55 6.62
N ASP A 195 -0.02 24.49 7.12
CA ASP A 195 -1.21 24.18 7.91
C ASP A 195 -2.31 23.57 7.04
N ALA A 196 -2.53 24.13 5.86
CA ALA A 196 -3.47 23.57 4.90
C ALA A 196 -3.03 22.21 4.38
N ALA A 197 -1.74 21.99 4.12
CA ALA A 197 -1.18 20.71 3.65
C ALA A 197 -1.35 19.61 4.71
N GLU A 198 -1.01 19.89 5.97
CA GLU A 198 -1.24 18.97 7.09
C GLU A 198 -2.72 18.60 7.20
N LYS A 199 -3.60 19.61 7.24
CA LYS A 199 -5.04 19.40 7.35
C LYS A 199 -5.60 18.54 6.19
N ALA A 200 -5.20 18.82 4.96
CA ALA A 200 -5.67 18.09 3.79
C ALA A 200 -5.24 16.61 3.85
N VAL A 201 -4.00 16.32 4.23
CA VAL A 201 -3.49 14.96 4.39
C VAL A 201 -4.19 14.23 5.52
N LEU A 202 -4.40 14.85 6.68
CA LEU A 202 -5.12 14.24 7.80
C LEU A 202 -6.57 13.91 7.44
N ILE A 203 -7.25 14.75 6.66
CA ILE A 203 -8.59 14.46 6.15
C ILE A 203 -8.55 13.25 5.22
N HIS A 204 -7.60 13.17 4.28
CA HIS A 204 -7.45 12.07 3.35
C HIS A 204 -7.22 10.73 4.08
N VAL A 205 -6.25 10.69 5.00
CA VAL A 205 -5.92 9.47 5.78
C VAL A 205 -7.09 9.09 6.69
N GLY A 206 -7.70 10.05 7.38
CA GLY A 206 -8.86 9.82 8.24
C GLY A 206 -10.08 9.28 7.49
N ASN A 207 -10.35 9.79 6.29
CA ASN A 207 -11.41 9.26 5.43
C ASN A 207 -11.11 7.83 4.97
N ALA A 208 -9.84 7.51 4.68
CA ALA A 208 -9.43 6.16 4.33
C ALA A 208 -9.58 5.18 5.51
N MET A 209 -9.24 5.60 6.73
CA MET A 209 -9.42 4.82 7.97
C MET A 209 -10.89 4.53 8.24
N LYS A 210 -11.76 5.53 8.24
CA LYS A 210 -13.21 5.37 8.45
C LYS A 210 -13.84 4.38 7.47
N ARG A 211 -13.39 4.40 6.22
CA ARG A 211 -13.88 3.43 5.22
C ARG A 211 -13.44 2.00 5.53
N MET A 212 -12.24 1.81 6.09
CA MET A 212 -11.77 0.50 6.53
C MET A 212 -12.63 -0.04 7.68
N GLU A 213 -12.94 0.79 8.67
CA GLU A 213 -13.82 0.45 9.81
C GLU A 213 -15.21 -0.02 9.35
N HIS A 214 -15.81 0.70 8.39
CA HIS A 214 -17.14 0.34 7.87
C HIS A 214 -17.15 -0.95 7.04
N MET A 215 -16.05 -1.32 6.41
CA MET A 215 -15.96 -2.57 5.64
C MET A 215 -15.90 -3.82 6.52
N GLU A 216 -15.57 -3.68 7.79
CA GLU A 216 -15.44 -4.78 8.75
C GLU A 216 -16.68 -5.02 9.62
N GLN A 217 -17.63 -4.08 9.63
CA GLN A 217 -18.93 -4.30 10.23
C GLN A 217 -19.82 -5.01 9.18
N PRO A 218 -20.13 -6.32 9.33
CA PRO A 218 -21.08 -6.95 8.44
C PRO A 218 -22.43 -6.24 8.60
N GLU A 219 -23.03 -5.80 7.49
CA GLU A 219 -24.46 -5.45 7.46
C GLU A 219 -25.25 -6.66 7.93
N GLY A 220 -25.71 -6.67 9.18
CA GLY A 220 -26.53 -7.75 9.68
C GLY A 220 -26.37 -8.07 11.18
N ALA A 221 -26.49 -7.08 12.04
CA ALA A 221 -26.78 -7.29 13.46
C ALA A 221 -27.89 -6.33 13.93
N GLU A 222 -28.98 -6.30 13.19
CA GLU A 222 -30.28 -5.87 13.69
C GLU A 222 -31.21 -7.07 13.62
N SER A 223 -31.40 -7.70 14.75
CA SER A 223 -32.51 -8.63 15.02
C SER A 223 -32.98 -8.43 16.43
#